data_39a0550f910e3dc13e6d88a837a63611
#
_entry.id   39a0550f910e3dc13e6d88a837a63611
#
_cell.length_a   1.000
_cell.length_b   1.000
_cell.length_c   1.000
_cell.angle_alpha   90.00
_cell.angle_beta   90.00
_cell.angle_gamma   90.00
#
_symmetry.space_group_name_H-M   'P 1'
#
loop_
_entity.id
_entity.type
_entity.pdbx_description
1 polymer ?
#
loop_
_entity_poly.entity_id
_entity_poly.type
_entity_poly.pdbx_seq_one_letter_code
_entity_poly.pdbx_strand_id
1 'polypeptide(L)'
;MTKKISLLTLMLISAFTSKAATLSETIDSFFKPIVENYLVPVIFWDPIKAMGFDVGASVPIVVVWLVFGAIYFTFRMNFINFRGFKHAIGLVKGDYDDPSDKGEVSHFQALTTALSATVGLGNIAGVAIAISIGGPGATFWMIVAGLLGM
;
A
#
# COMPACT_ATOMS: atom_id res chain seq x y z
N MET A 1 -23.64 -3.05 42.85
CA MET A 1 -22.52 -3.87 42.36
C MET A 1 -22.00 -3.40 41.01
N THR A 2 -22.81 -2.90 40.11
CA THR A 2 -22.46 -2.46 38.73
C THR A 2 -21.45 -1.31 38.64
N LYS A 3 -21.51 -0.30 39.53
CA LYS A 3 -20.58 0.85 39.51
C LYS A 3 -19.10 0.48 39.86
N LYS A 4 -18.88 -0.54 40.73
CA LYS A 4 -17.54 -0.98 41.11
C LYS A 4 -16.89 -1.82 40.00
N ILE A 5 -17.68 -2.59 39.26
CA ILE A 5 -17.20 -3.38 38.11
C ILE A 5 -16.79 -2.43 36.96
N SER A 6 -17.57 -1.37 36.70
CA SER A 6 -17.25 -0.36 35.70
C SER A 6 -15.94 0.40 36.00
N LEU A 7 -15.65 0.70 37.27
CA LEU A 7 -14.44 1.39 37.67
C LEU A 7 -13.18 0.49 37.50
N LEU A 8 -13.34 -0.78 37.84
CA LEU A 8 -12.25 -1.76 37.71
C LEU A 8 -11.91 -2.06 36.25
N THR A 9 -12.90 -2.18 35.40
CA THR A 9 -12.71 -2.33 33.95
C THR A 9 -12.06 -1.08 33.33
N LEU A 10 -12.47 0.12 33.78
CA LEU A 10 -11.85 1.36 33.31
C LEU A 10 -10.38 1.47 33.72
N MET A 11 -10.04 1.09 34.96
CA MET A 11 -8.65 1.05 35.44
C MET A 11 -7.80 0.00 34.72
N LEU A 12 -8.37 -1.16 34.42
CA LEU A 12 -7.65 -2.20 33.65
C LEU A 12 -7.39 -1.74 32.20
N ILE A 13 -8.37 -1.10 31.56
CA ILE A 13 -8.22 -0.55 30.21
C ILE A 13 -7.18 0.57 30.19
N SER A 14 -7.18 1.48 31.18
CA SER A 14 -6.19 2.55 31.25
C SER A 14 -4.77 2.04 31.55
N ALA A 15 -4.62 0.99 32.36
CA ALA A 15 -3.34 0.36 32.62
C ALA A 15 -2.78 -0.39 31.40
N PHE A 16 -3.67 -0.98 30.59
CA PHE A 16 -3.29 -1.67 29.34
C PHE A 16 -2.87 -0.68 28.25
N THR A 17 -3.61 0.45 28.13
CA THR A 17 -3.24 1.52 27.18
C THR A 17 -1.94 2.22 27.57
N SER A 18 -1.68 2.43 28.86
CA SER A 18 -0.41 3.04 29.29
C SER A 18 0.80 2.12 29.06
N LYS A 19 0.66 0.80 29.24
CA LYS A 19 1.72 -0.16 28.92
C LYS A 19 1.98 -0.29 27.40
N ALA A 20 0.93 -0.22 26.61
CA ALA A 20 1.06 -0.23 25.15
C ALA A 20 1.74 1.06 24.64
N ALA A 21 1.42 2.21 25.23
CA ALA A 21 2.06 3.48 24.91
C ALA A 21 3.58 3.43 25.22
N THR A 22 3.96 2.94 26.42
CA THR A 22 5.40 2.83 26.80
C THR A 22 6.18 1.87 25.92
N LEU A 23 5.57 0.76 25.47
CA LEU A 23 6.20 -0.17 24.54
C LEU A 23 6.40 0.46 23.17
N SER A 24 5.38 1.17 22.65
CA SER A 24 5.47 1.91 21.40
C SER A 24 6.57 2.98 21.45
N GLU A 25 6.62 3.78 22.51
CA GLU A 25 7.65 4.79 22.71
C GLU A 25 9.06 4.19 22.78
N THR A 26 9.23 3.02 23.39
CA THR A 26 10.52 2.35 23.46
C THR A 26 10.96 1.85 22.08
N ILE A 27 10.04 1.27 21.32
CA ILE A 27 10.29 0.82 19.94
C ILE A 27 10.62 2.03 19.06
N ASP A 28 9.82 3.09 19.14
CA ASP A 28 10.02 4.30 18.37
C ASP A 28 11.36 4.97 18.69
N SER A 29 11.76 5.04 19.95
CA SER A 29 13.05 5.63 20.34
C SER A 29 14.25 4.88 19.78
N PHE A 30 14.13 3.58 19.57
CA PHE A 30 15.19 2.77 18.97
C PHE A 30 15.22 2.87 17.45
N PHE A 31 14.05 2.76 16.79
CA PHE A 31 13.98 2.72 15.33
C PHE A 31 13.96 4.11 14.68
N LYS A 32 13.36 5.11 15.32
CA LYS A 32 13.21 6.46 14.78
C LYS A 32 14.53 7.08 14.35
N PRO A 33 15.62 7.07 15.14
CA PRO A 33 16.88 7.65 14.70
C PRO A 33 17.50 6.87 13.51
N ILE A 34 17.28 5.58 13.41
CA ILE A 34 17.75 4.77 12.27
C ILE A 34 16.98 5.17 11.00
N VAL A 35 15.68 5.26 11.12
CA VAL A 35 14.81 5.63 9.98
C VAL A 35 15.08 7.06 9.53
N GLU A 36 15.05 8.02 10.45
CA GLU A 36 15.18 9.44 10.13
C GLU A 36 16.59 9.84 9.63
N ASN A 37 17.64 9.22 10.17
CA ASN A 37 19.01 9.61 9.81
C ASN A 37 19.58 8.84 8.60
N TYR A 38 19.09 7.64 8.34
CA TYR A 38 19.64 6.79 7.28
C TYR A 38 18.64 6.48 6.16
N LEU A 39 17.41 6.06 6.50
CA LEU A 39 16.44 5.64 5.48
C LEU A 39 15.76 6.82 4.80
N VAL A 40 15.26 7.77 5.58
CA VAL A 40 14.53 8.92 5.05
C VAL A 40 15.38 9.75 4.09
N PRO A 41 16.65 10.12 4.41
CA PRO A 41 17.47 10.90 3.51
C PRO A 41 17.78 10.19 2.19
N VAL A 42 17.86 8.86 2.19
CA VAL A 42 18.12 8.08 0.97
C VAL A 42 16.86 7.94 0.12
N ILE A 43 15.74 7.58 0.75
CA ILE A 43 14.47 7.30 0.04
C ILE A 43 13.87 8.60 -0.52
N PHE A 44 13.97 9.70 0.25
CA PHE A 44 13.41 10.99 -0.11
C PHE A 44 14.45 11.94 -0.74
N TRP A 45 15.65 11.46 -1.05
CA TRP A 45 16.61 12.24 -1.81
C TRP A 45 16.04 12.62 -3.18
N ASP A 46 16.19 13.91 -3.52
CA ASP A 46 15.66 14.48 -4.76
C ASP A 46 16.77 14.59 -5.82
N PRO A 47 16.83 13.64 -6.78
CA PRO A 47 17.86 13.67 -7.82
C PRO A 47 17.64 14.81 -8.83
N ILE A 48 16.40 15.24 -9.04
CA ILE A 48 16.08 16.32 -10.00
C ILE A 48 16.58 17.66 -9.47
N LYS A 49 16.34 17.92 -8.20
CA LYS A 49 16.87 19.11 -7.53
C LYS A 49 18.39 19.07 -7.42
N ALA A 50 18.98 17.90 -7.19
CA ALA A 50 20.43 17.73 -7.16
C ALA A 50 21.10 17.99 -8.51
N MET A 51 20.40 17.76 -9.64
CA MET A 51 20.83 18.11 -10.98
C MET A 51 20.60 19.57 -11.35
N GLY A 52 20.06 20.39 -10.45
CA GLY A 52 19.84 21.81 -10.66
C GLY A 52 18.51 22.17 -11.31
N PHE A 53 17.61 21.20 -11.50
CA PHE A 53 16.26 21.47 -12.01
C PHE A 53 15.29 21.69 -10.86
N ASP A 54 14.70 22.88 -10.78
CA ASP A 54 13.63 23.17 -9.82
C ASP A 54 12.27 23.07 -10.54
N VAL A 55 11.57 21.97 -10.27
CA VAL A 55 10.22 21.70 -10.79
C VAL A 55 9.12 22.22 -9.86
N GLY A 56 9.47 23.00 -8.84
CA GLY A 56 8.50 23.54 -7.88
C GLY A 56 7.92 22.53 -6.90
N ALA A 57 8.32 21.25 -7.00
CA ALA A 57 7.93 20.17 -6.10
C ALA A 57 9.12 19.26 -5.85
N SER A 58 9.21 18.65 -4.66
CA SER A 58 10.21 17.61 -4.37
C SER A 58 9.81 16.30 -5.05
N VAL A 59 10.74 15.71 -5.81
CA VAL A 59 10.56 14.44 -6.49
C VAL A 59 11.52 13.40 -5.91
N PRO A 60 11.11 12.67 -4.88
CA PRO A 60 11.94 11.66 -4.23
C PRO A 60 12.43 10.59 -5.22
N ILE A 61 13.66 10.08 -5.00
CA ILE A 61 14.25 9.04 -5.87
C ILE A 61 13.38 7.78 -5.96
N VAL A 62 12.68 7.44 -4.88
CA VAL A 62 11.76 6.29 -4.88
C VAL A 62 10.64 6.46 -5.91
N VAL A 63 10.11 7.68 -6.08
CA VAL A 63 9.07 7.97 -7.08
C VAL A 63 9.64 7.83 -8.49
N VAL A 64 10.82 8.40 -8.74
CA VAL A 64 11.53 8.28 -10.03
C VAL A 64 11.74 6.80 -10.38
N TRP A 65 12.23 6.02 -9.41
CA TRP A 65 12.48 4.59 -9.58
C TRP A 65 11.20 3.81 -9.89
N LEU A 66 10.11 4.08 -9.17
CA LEU A 66 8.82 3.41 -9.39
C LEU A 66 8.24 3.75 -10.76
N VAL A 67 8.29 5.02 -11.17
CA VAL A 67 7.81 5.44 -12.50
C VAL A 67 8.65 4.80 -13.61
N PHE A 68 9.98 4.82 -13.47
CA PHE A 68 10.87 4.16 -14.41
C PHE A 68 10.59 2.65 -14.50
N GLY A 69 10.45 1.98 -13.35
CA GLY A 69 10.10 0.56 -13.29
C GLY A 69 8.76 0.25 -13.97
N ALA A 70 7.73 1.06 -13.67
CA ALA A 70 6.40 0.89 -14.26
C ALA A 70 6.45 1.02 -15.80
N ILE A 71 7.13 2.04 -16.31
CA ILE A 71 7.32 2.24 -17.75
C ILE A 71 8.10 1.08 -18.36
N TYR A 72 9.26 0.73 -17.78
CA TYR A 72 10.10 -0.35 -18.25
C TYR A 72 9.36 -1.68 -18.35
N PHE A 73 8.65 -2.08 -17.28
CA PHE A 73 7.90 -3.33 -17.27
C PHE A 73 6.69 -3.30 -18.20
N THR A 74 5.99 -2.18 -18.33
CA THR A 74 4.90 -2.04 -19.29
C THR A 74 5.37 -2.34 -20.72
N PHE A 75 6.49 -1.77 -21.14
CA PHE A 75 7.08 -2.06 -22.46
C PHE A 75 7.67 -3.45 -22.55
N ARG A 76 8.40 -3.90 -21.54
CA ARG A 76 9.05 -5.22 -21.52
C ARG A 76 8.04 -6.36 -21.56
N MET A 77 6.89 -6.20 -20.92
CA MET A 77 5.80 -7.16 -20.91
C MET A 77 4.81 -6.96 -22.08
N ASN A 78 5.12 -6.05 -22.99
CA ASN A 78 4.35 -5.84 -24.21
C ASN A 78 2.88 -5.49 -23.94
N PHE A 79 2.64 -4.58 -23.00
CA PHE A 79 1.31 -4.12 -22.60
C PHE A 79 0.38 -5.26 -22.16
N ILE A 80 0.89 -6.17 -21.34
CA ILE A 80 0.14 -7.35 -20.87
C ILE A 80 -1.18 -6.97 -20.21
N ASN A 81 -1.26 -5.80 -19.57
CA ASN A 81 -2.45 -5.27 -18.92
C ASN A 81 -3.67 -5.24 -19.86
N PHE A 82 -3.45 -4.86 -21.12
CA PHE A 82 -4.51 -4.81 -22.14
C PHE A 82 -4.70 -6.18 -22.81
N ARG A 83 -3.62 -6.88 -23.12
CA ARG A 83 -3.67 -8.17 -23.82
C ARG A 83 -4.17 -9.30 -22.93
N GLY A 84 -3.78 -9.30 -21.65
CA GLY A 84 -4.16 -10.32 -20.67
C GLY A 84 -5.55 -10.13 -20.10
N PHE A 85 -6.17 -8.97 -20.26
CA PHE A 85 -7.43 -8.64 -19.61
C PHE A 85 -8.56 -9.64 -19.93
N LYS A 86 -8.73 -9.99 -21.21
CA LYS A 86 -9.74 -10.97 -21.64
C LYS A 86 -9.47 -12.36 -21.05
N HIS A 87 -8.21 -12.77 -21.03
CA HIS A 87 -7.79 -14.06 -20.45
C HIS A 87 -8.02 -14.10 -18.94
N ALA A 88 -7.71 -13.00 -18.24
CA ALA A 88 -7.96 -12.88 -16.80
C ALA A 88 -9.45 -12.99 -16.45
N ILE A 89 -10.33 -12.42 -17.27
CA ILE A 89 -11.78 -12.57 -17.07
C ILE A 89 -12.20 -14.04 -17.27
N GLY A 90 -11.67 -14.74 -18.26
CA GLY A 90 -11.94 -16.15 -18.47
C GLY A 90 -11.49 -17.01 -17.28
N LEU A 91 -10.31 -16.75 -16.74
CA LEU A 91 -9.82 -17.42 -15.52
C LEU A 91 -10.77 -17.22 -14.33
N VAL A 92 -11.22 -15.98 -14.10
CA VAL A 92 -12.13 -15.68 -12.98
C VAL A 92 -13.50 -16.31 -13.16
N LYS A 93 -13.97 -16.46 -14.42
CA LYS A 93 -15.24 -17.14 -14.74
C LYS A 93 -15.17 -18.66 -14.60
N GLY A 94 -13.97 -19.24 -14.50
CA GLY A 94 -13.78 -20.67 -14.42
C GLY A 94 -13.72 -21.38 -15.79
N ASP A 95 -13.50 -20.62 -16.89
CA ASP A 95 -13.40 -21.22 -18.23
C ASP A 95 -12.23 -22.23 -18.35
N TYR A 96 -11.31 -22.19 -17.40
CA TYR A 96 -10.12 -23.05 -17.30
C TYR A 96 -10.16 -23.99 -16.09
N ASP A 97 -11.29 -24.06 -15.36
CA ASP A 97 -11.44 -24.96 -14.23
C ASP A 97 -11.60 -26.40 -14.75
N ASP A 98 -10.74 -27.31 -14.31
CA ASP A 98 -10.87 -28.73 -14.59
C ASP A 98 -11.53 -29.44 -13.39
N PRO A 99 -12.69 -30.07 -13.54
CA PRO A 99 -13.35 -30.78 -12.44
C PRO A 99 -12.53 -31.95 -11.85
N SER A 100 -11.48 -32.38 -12.55
CA SER A 100 -10.56 -33.43 -12.09
C SER A 100 -9.40 -32.89 -11.26
N ASP A 101 -9.17 -31.57 -11.22
CA ASP A 101 -8.12 -30.94 -10.44
C ASP A 101 -8.41 -31.07 -8.94
N LYS A 102 -7.41 -31.57 -8.21
CA LYS A 102 -7.47 -31.77 -6.75
C LYS A 102 -7.28 -30.46 -5.97
N GLY A 103 -7.88 -29.39 -6.43
CA GLY A 103 -7.85 -28.08 -5.74
C GLY A 103 -9.01 -27.96 -4.75
N GLU A 104 -8.77 -27.35 -3.59
CA GLU A 104 -9.80 -27.10 -2.58
C GLU A 104 -10.62 -25.84 -2.84
N VAL A 105 -10.15 -24.93 -3.71
CA VAL A 105 -10.76 -23.62 -3.96
C VAL A 105 -10.82 -23.30 -5.46
N SER A 106 -11.93 -22.69 -5.90
CA SER A 106 -12.06 -22.22 -7.28
C SER A 106 -11.19 -21.00 -7.56
N HIS A 107 -10.90 -20.70 -8.83
CA HIS A 107 -10.16 -19.49 -9.24
C HIS A 107 -10.77 -18.20 -8.69
N PHE A 108 -12.10 -18.11 -8.64
CA PHE A 108 -12.80 -16.98 -8.06
C PHE A 108 -12.58 -16.85 -6.54
N GLN A 109 -12.61 -17.98 -5.81
CA GLN A 109 -12.34 -17.98 -4.36
C GLN A 109 -10.90 -17.60 -4.07
N ALA A 110 -9.93 -18.10 -4.86
CA ALA A 110 -8.53 -17.72 -4.74
C ALA A 110 -8.33 -16.21 -4.98
N LEU A 111 -8.97 -15.65 -6.01
CA LEU A 111 -8.94 -14.21 -6.29
C LEU A 111 -9.52 -13.39 -5.15
N THR A 112 -10.70 -13.76 -4.63
CA THR A 112 -11.34 -13.00 -3.54
C THR A 112 -10.52 -13.06 -2.26
N THR A 113 -9.89 -14.19 -1.96
CA THR A 113 -8.98 -14.31 -0.83
C THR A 113 -7.75 -13.42 -0.97
N ALA A 114 -7.13 -13.42 -2.16
CA ALA A 114 -5.98 -12.55 -2.45
C ALA A 114 -6.35 -11.07 -2.36
N LEU A 115 -7.49 -10.66 -2.91
CA LEU A 115 -7.99 -9.29 -2.80
C LEU A 115 -8.26 -8.88 -1.36
N SER A 116 -8.87 -9.75 -0.56
CA SER A 116 -9.13 -9.49 0.87
C SER A 116 -7.85 -9.28 1.66
N ALA A 117 -6.78 -10.04 1.34
CA ALA A 117 -5.48 -9.88 1.97
C ALA A 117 -4.74 -8.62 1.50
N THR A 118 -5.00 -8.15 0.28
CA THR A 118 -4.33 -6.99 -0.31
C THR A 118 -4.96 -5.66 0.11
N VAL A 119 -6.27 -5.65 0.42
CA VAL A 119 -6.97 -4.45 0.89
C VAL A 119 -6.55 -4.13 2.32
N GLY A 120 -5.63 -3.19 2.45
CA GLY A 120 -5.10 -2.74 3.74
C GLY A 120 -5.37 -1.25 3.99
N LEU A 121 -4.91 -0.79 5.14
CA LEU A 121 -5.04 0.61 5.55
C LEU A 121 -4.45 1.58 4.51
N GLY A 122 -3.36 1.20 3.85
CA GLY A 122 -2.73 2.00 2.79
C GLY A 122 -3.65 2.28 1.61
N ASN A 123 -4.46 1.31 1.20
CA ASN A 123 -5.36 1.44 0.06
C ASN A 123 -6.61 2.28 0.38
N ILE A 124 -6.94 2.45 1.65
CA ILE A 124 -8.11 3.23 2.08
C ILE A 124 -7.66 4.58 2.61
N ALA A 125 -6.92 4.61 3.72
CA ALA A 125 -6.49 5.85 4.36
C ALA A 125 -5.43 6.58 3.54
N GLY A 126 -4.48 5.87 2.93
CA GLY A 126 -3.45 6.46 2.07
C GLY A 126 -4.02 7.16 0.86
N VAL A 127 -5.02 6.56 0.21
CA VAL A 127 -5.75 7.18 -0.92
C VAL A 127 -6.56 8.39 -0.45
N ALA A 128 -7.24 8.30 0.69
CA ALA A 128 -8.00 9.42 1.25
C ALA A 128 -7.08 10.61 1.57
N ILE A 129 -5.91 10.37 2.16
CA ILE A 129 -4.90 11.40 2.43
C ILE A 129 -4.37 11.99 1.12
N ALA A 130 -4.04 11.18 0.13
CA ALA A 130 -3.55 11.64 -1.16
C ALA A 130 -4.56 12.56 -1.86
N ILE A 131 -5.86 12.21 -1.82
CA ILE A 131 -6.93 13.05 -2.39
C ILE A 131 -7.11 14.34 -1.58
N SER A 132 -7.02 14.28 -0.26
CA SER A 132 -7.19 15.47 0.59
C SER A 132 -6.08 16.50 0.36
N ILE A 133 -4.86 16.07 0.04
CA ILE A 133 -3.71 16.93 -0.22
C ILE A 133 -3.67 17.37 -1.68
N GLY A 134 -3.83 16.44 -2.62
CA GLY A 134 -3.65 16.67 -4.06
C GLY A 134 -4.93 16.97 -4.83
N GLY A 135 -6.09 16.96 -4.15
CA GLY A 135 -7.39 17.21 -4.76
C GLY A 135 -7.76 16.23 -5.89
N PRO A 136 -8.62 16.65 -6.84
CA PRO A 136 -9.05 15.77 -7.95
C PRO A 136 -7.90 15.30 -8.84
N GLY A 137 -6.83 16.08 -8.94
CA GLY A 137 -5.63 15.72 -9.72
C GLY A 137 -4.93 14.48 -9.19
N ALA A 138 -4.92 14.27 -7.86
CA ALA A 138 -4.36 13.07 -7.26
C ALA A 138 -5.09 11.80 -7.72
N THR A 139 -6.42 11.84 -7.82
CA THR A 139 -7.23 10.71 -8.30
C THR A 139 -6.86 10.36 -9.74
N PHE A 140 -6.74 11.36 -10.61
CA PHE A 140 -6.32 11.15 -12.00
C PHE A 140 -4.96 10.45 -12.08
N TRP A 141 -3.97 10.98 -11.36
CA TRP A 141 -2.62 10.41 -11.38
C TRP A 141 -2.54 9.02 -10.75
N MET A 142 -3.33 8.74 -9.71
CA MET A 142 -3.42 7.39 -9.13
C MET A 142 -3.99 6.37 -10.12
N ILE A 143 -5.01 6.76 -10.91
CA ILE A 143 -5.56 5.89 -11.97
C ILE A 143 -4.49 5.62 -13.04
N VAL A 144 -3.79 6.65 -13.51
CA VAL A 144 -2.71 6.51 -14.50
C VAL A 144 -1.59 5.62 -13.96
N ALA A 145 -1.16 5.85 -12.72
CA ALA A 145 -0.14 5.02 -12.07
C ALA A 145 -0.58 3.56 -11.93
N GLY A 146 -1.84 3.32 -11.58
CA GLY A 146 -2.42 1.98 -11.52
C GLY A 146 -2.40 1.27 -12.87
N LEU A 147 -2.76 1.97 -13.94
CA LEU A 147 -2.73 1.41 -15.30
C LEU A 147 -1.31 1.09 -15.80
N LEU A 148 -0.31 1.85 -15.37
CA LEU A 148 1.10 1.60 -15.72
C LEU A 148 1.74 0.54 -14.83
N GLY A 149 1.30 0.41 -13.58
CA GLY A 149 1.90 -0.50 -12.59
C GLY A 149 1.26 -1.88 -12.50
N MET A 150 0.17 -2.11 -13.25
CA MET A 150 -0.52 -3.42 -13.25
C MET A 150 0.26 -4.52 -13.96
#